data_7c3508d9ccecade48445cafeb28f6c29
#
_entry.id   7c3508d9ccecade48445cafeb28f6c29
#
_cell.length_a   1.000
_cell.length_b   1.000
_cell.length_c   1.000
_cell.angle_alpha   90.00
_cell.angle_beta   90.00
_cell.angle_gamma   90.00
#
_symmetry.space_group_name_H-M   'P 1'
#
loop_
_entity.id
_entity.type
_entity.pdbx_description
1 polymer ?
#
loop_
_entity_poly.entity_id
_entity_poly.type
_entity_poly.pdbx_seq_one_letter_code
_entity_poly.pdbx_strand_id
1 'polypeptide(L)'
;MADNYLEKRYAEVNSCGKTAYSNPSIDTLLARNRSIRGFRKDCPVNRQQLGRIIAVNTRVASARNRQALRFRPVTGGPEAELILRNVVMGAGLPELHLPLPGTEPEAFILVAGTVREDQNLFIDLGISLQSMLLKAVSMGLGGLIIRSFDKEAISRGLGIPPELDLLCILAIGRSCEKADTVPVPAGSSLAYYRDGNGVHHVPKLRAENLLF
;
A
#
# COMPACT_ATOMS: atom_id res chain seq x y z
N MET A 1 -39.32 -3.69 -17.06
CA MET A 1 -38.78 -4.05 -15.74
C MET A 1 -37.32 -4.54 -15.81
N ALA A 2 -36.54 -4.20 -16.85
CA ALA A 2 -35.13 -4.59 -17.00
C ALA A 2 -34.14 -3.47 -16.66
N ASP A 3 -34.59 -2.23 -16.55
CA ASP A 3 -33.70 -1.05 -16.41
C ASP A 3 -33.12 -0.84 -15.02
N ASN A 4 -33.67 -1.47 -13.99
CA ASN A 4 -33.30 -1.21 -12.62
C ASN A 4 -32.03 -2.00 -12.16
N TYR A 5 -31.58 -3.01 -12.93
CA TYR A 5 -30.42 -3.83 -12.58
C TYR A 5 -29.08 -3.14 -12.96
N LEU A 6 -29.05 -2.54 -14.13
CA LEU A 6 -27.85 -1.82 -14.61
C LEU A 6 -27.63 -0.52 -13.82
N GLU A 7 -28.71 0.21 -13.49
CA GLU A 7 -28.63 1.40 -12.63
C GLU A 7 -28.19 1.07 -11.20
N LYS A 8 -28.72 -0.02 -10.60
CA LYS A 8 -28.24 -0.50 -9.30
C LYS A 8 -26.77 -0.90 -9.34
N ARG A 9 -26.35 -1.63 -10.37
CA ARG A 9 -24.95 -2.05 -10.52
C ARG A 9 -24.02 -0.85 -10.82
N TYR A 10 -24.51 0.14 -11.57
CA TYR A 10 -23.80 1.42 -11.77
C TYR A 10 -23.70 2.23 -10.49
N ALA A 11 -24.75 2.22 -9.67
CA ALA A 11 -24.77 2.86 -8.36
C ALA A 11 -23.85 2.14 -7.35
N GLU A 12 -23.80 0.81 -7.35
CA GLU A 12 -22.94 0.00 -6.49
C GLU A 12 -21.45 0.15 -6.87
N VAL A 13 -21.12 0.11 -8.17
CA VAL A 13 -19.75 0.38 -8.67
C VAL A 13 -19.34 1.83 -8.37
N ASN A 14 -20.27 2.78 -8.48
CA ASN A 14 -20.01 4.17 -8.13
C ASN A 14 -20.05 4.44 -6.60
N SER A 15 -20.76 3.64 -5.80
CA SER A 15 -20.76 3.78 -4.34
C SER A 15 -19.45 3.27 -3.72
N CYS A 16 -18.80 2.29 -4.33
CA CYS A 16 -17.44 1.90 -3.94
C CYS A 16 -16.39 3.01 -4.21
N GLY A 17 -16.70 3.99 -5.08
CA GLY A 17 -15.83 5.11 -5.47
C GLY A 17 -16.23 6.49 -4.96
N LYS A 18 -17.43 6.66 -4.43
CA LYS A 18 -17.94 7.97 -3.96
C LYS A 18 -17.83 8.10 -2.44
N THR A 19 -16.63 8.10 -1.91
CA THR A 19 -16.38 8.91 -0.72
C THR A 19 -16.34 10.37 -1.19
N ALA A 20 -17.25 11.20 -0.65
CA ALA A 20 -17.20 12.65 -0.87
C ALA A 20 -15.74 13.11 -0.68
N TYR A 21 -15.17 13.78 -1.68
CA TYR A 21 -13.83 14.38 -1.61
C TYR A 21 -13.87 15.56 -0.65
N SER A 22 -13.97 15.32 0.65
CA SER A 22 -13.46 16.24 1.63
C SER A 22 -11.93 16.19 1.48
N ASN A 23 -11.26 17.33 1.34
CA ASN A 23 -9.80 17.37 1.43
C ASN A 23 -9.43 17.11 2.89
N PRO A 24 -9.11 15.87 3.31
CA PRO A 24 -8.76 15.59 4.69
C PRO A 24 -7.46 16.30 5.02
N SER A 25 -7.34 16.81 6.25
CA SER A 25 -6.07 17.37 6.74
C SER A 25 -4.96 16.30 6.65
N ILE A 26 -3.70 16.76 6.63
CA ILE A 26 -2.56 15.84 6.67
C ILE A 26 -2.62 14.93 7.90
N ASP A 27 -3.04 15.45 9.05
CA ASP A 27 -3.18 14.67 10.29
C ASP A 27 -4.21 13.56 10.13
N THR A 28 -5.33 13.84 9.47
CA THR A 28 -6.35 12.82 9.15
C THR A 28 -5.80 11.74 8.23
N LEU A 29 -5.02 12.12 7.21
CA LEU A 29 -4.40 11.16 6.29
C LEU A 29 -3.37 10.30 7.02
N LEU A 30 -2.52 10.89 7.85
CA LEU A 30 -1.53 10.18 8.66
C LEU A 30 -2.20 9.24 9.67
N ALA A 31 -3.27 9.68 10.33
CA ALA A 31 -4.02 8.84 11.27
C ALA A 31 -4.66 7.62 10.60
N ARG A 32 -5.12 7.75 9.36
CA ARG A 32 -5.75 6.67 8.58
C ARG A 32 -4.76 5.79 7.83
N ASN A 33 -3.54 6.27 7.57
CA ASN A 33 -2.53 5.50 6.85
C ASN A 33 -1.92 4.43 7.76
N ARG A 34 -2.35 3.19 7.55
CA ARG A 34 -1.88 1.99 8.27
C ARG A 34 -1.39 0.95 7.28
N SER A 35 -0.48 0.08 7.71
CA SER A 35 -0.06 -1.08 6.95
C SER A 35 -1.20 -2.10 6.91
N ILE A 36 -1.90 -2.17 5.80
CA ILE A 36 -3.08 -3.02 5.60
C ILE A 36 -2.63 -4.34 4.94
N ARG A 37 -3.06 -5.46 5.49
CA ARG A 37 -2.72 -6.81 5.00
C ARG A 37 -3.94 -7.62 4.57
N GLY A 38 -5.15 -7.12 4.85
CA GLY A 38 -6.41 -7.69 4.40
C GLY A 38 -7.21 -6.69 3.58
N PHE A 39 -7.69 -7.11 2.41
CA PHE A 39 -8.36 -6.25 1.43
C PHE A 39 -9.72 -6.81 1.03
N ARG A 40 -10.65 -5.91 0.72
CA ARG A 40 -11.99 -6.23 0.24
C ARG A 40 -11.96 -6.61 -1.24
N LYS A 41 -12.49 -7.79 -1.57
CA LYS A 41 -12.60 -8.29 -2.95
C LYS A 41 -13.74 -7.64 -3.73
N ASP A 42 -14.77 -7.17 -3.05
CA ASP A 42 -15.93 -6.50 -3.64
C ASP A 42 -15.64 -5.06 -4.09
N CYS A 43 -14.44 -4.56 -3.85
CA CYS A 43 -14.01 -3.21 -4.19
C CYS A 43 -12.67 -3.24 -4.96
N PRO A 44 -12.66 -3.77 -6.19
CA PRO A 44 -11.43 -3.88 -6.98
C PRO A 44 -10.83 -2.51 -7.30
N VAL A 45 -9.52 -2.43 -7.26
CA VAL A 45 -8.76 -1.23 -7.66
C VAL A 45 -8.46 -1.32 -9.15
N ASN A 46 -8.78 -0.27 -9.89
CA ASN A 46 -8.52 -0.21 -11.32
C ASN A 46 -7.19 0.49 -11.64
N ARG A 47 -6.72 0.30 -12.89
CA ARG A 47 -5.45 0.86 -13.37
C ARG A 47 -5.41 2.39 -13.29
N GLN A 48 -6.54 3.07 -13.51
CA GLN A 48 -6.62 4.53 -13.43
C GLN A 48 -6.38 5.03 -12.00
N GLN A 49 -6.92 4.32 -11.00
CA GLN A 49 -6.68 4.64 -9.59
C GLN A 49 -5.19 4.48 -9.23
N LEU A 50 -4.55 3.39 -9.66
CA LEU A 50 -3.10 3.21 -9.46
C LEU A 50 -2.30 4.30 -10.16
N GLY A 51 -2.68 4.67 -11.39
CA GLY A 51 -2.06 5.78 -12.11
C GLY A 51 -2.15 7.12 -11.35
N ARG A 52 -3.30 7.40 -10.71
CA ARG A 52 -3.47 8.60 -9.87
C ARG A 52 -2.63 8.56 -8.59
N ILE A 53 -2.41 7.37 -8.03
CA ILE A 53 -1.50 7.18 -6.89
C ILE A 53 -0.05 7.41 -7.33
N ILE A 54 0.38 6.81 -8.44
CA ILE A 54 1.73 6.97 -8.98
C ILE A 54 2.03 8.43 -9.34
N ALA A 55 1.03 9.17 -9.86
CA ALA A 55 1.19 10.55 -10.32
C ALA A 55 1.64 11.53 -9.23
N VAL A 56 1.54 11.20 -7.93
CA VAL A 56 2.08 12.05 -6.86
C VAL A 56 3.59 12.26 -6.99
N ASN A 57 4.28 11.30 -7.62
CA ASN A 57 5.73 11.36 -7.83
C ASN A 57 6.18 12.50 -8.77
N THR A 58 5.26 13.13 -9.48
CA THR A 58 5.54 14.36 -10.23
C THR A 58 5.60 15.62 -9.35
N ARG A 59 5.34 15.48 -8.04
CA ARG A 59 5.21 16.61 -7.09
C ARG A 59 6.03 16.45 -5.83
N VAL A 60 6.65 15.29 -5.62
CA VAL A 60 7.48 15.04 -4.44
C VAL A 60 8.95 15.31 -4.73
N ALA A 61 9.70 15.60 -3.67
CA ALA A 61 11.13 15.83 -3.78
C ALA A 61 11.90 14.57 -4.18
N SER A 62 13.01 14.75 -4.87
CA SER A 62 14.00 13.70 -5.15
C SER A 62 15.40 14.32 -5.06
N ALA A 63 16.37 13.59 -4.56
CA ALA A 63 17.74 14.06 -4.37
C ALA A 63 18.32 14.54 -5.71
N ARG A 64 18.77 15.81 -5.75
CA ARG A 64 19.26 16.47 -6.98
C ARG A 64 18.29 16.40 -8.16
N ASN A 65 17.00 16.21 -7.87
CA ASN A 65 15.95 15.99 -8.89
C ASN A 65 16.25 14.83 -9.86
N ARG A 66 16.93 13.77 -9.39
CA ARG A 66 17.30 12.62 -10.22
C ARG A 66 16.11 11.83 -10.76
N GLN A 67 14.99 11.82 -10.02
CA GLN A 67 13.76 11.12 -10.38
C GLN A 67 14.05 9.67 -10.83
N ALA A 68 14.85 8.96 -10.04
CA ALA A 68 15.40 7.66 -10.37
C ALA A 68 14.43 6.49 -10.18
N LEU A 69 13.19 6.74 -9.76
CA LEU A 69 12.20 5.68 -9.55
C LEU A 69 11.31 5.48 -10.78
N ARG A 70 10.96 4.21 -11.04
CA ARG A 70 9.98 3.80 -12.06
C ARG A 70 8.91 2.93 -11.42
N PHE A 71 7.71 2.99 -11.99
CA PHE A 71 6.52 2.38 -11.39
C PHE A 71 5.77 1.54 -12.42
N ARG A 72 5.38 0.32 -12.03
CA ARG A 72 4.52 -0.53 -12.83
C ARG A 72 3.24 -0.85 -12.06
N PRO A 73 2.07 -0.34 -12.50
CA PRO A 73 0.77 -0.73 -11.93
C PRO A 73 0.34 -2.09 -12.44
N VAL A 74 -0.11 -2.97 -11.54
CA VAL A 74 -0.67 -4.28 -11.83
C VAL A 74 -2.05 -4.37 -11.17
N THR A 75 -3.06 -4.87 -11.89
CA THR A 75 -4.44 -5.03 -11.37
C THR A 75 -5.00 -6.37 -11.81
N GLY A 76 -5.27 -7.25 -10.83
CA GLY A 76 -5.86 -8.56 -11.07
C GLY A 76 -5.10 -9.46 -12.07
N GLY A 77 -5.66 -10.64 -12.32
CA GLY A 77 -5.17 -11.57 -13.31
C GLY A 77 -3.81 -12.21 -13.02
N PRO A 78 -3.20 -12.88 -14.03
CA PRO A 78 -2.01 -13.71 -13.82
C PRO A 78 -0.80 -12.95 -13.28
N GLU A 79 -0.63 -11.67 -13.62
CA GLU A 79 0.48 -10.85 -13.08
C GLU A 79 0.33 -10.61 -11.57
N ALA A 80 -0.89 -10.28 -11.12
CA ALA A 80 -1.16 -10.08 -9.69
C ALA A 80 -1.01 -11.39 -8.89
N GLU A 81 -1.45 -12.51 -9.47
CA GLU A 81 -1.27 -13.84 -8.87
C GLU A 81 0.20 -14.24 -8.78
N LEU A 82 1.00 -13.91 -9.80
CA LEU A 82 2.44 -14.14 -9.76
C LEU A 82 3.09 -13.35 -8.62
N ILE A 83 2.74 -12.08 -8.47
CA ILE A 83 3.24 -11.25 -7.37
C ILE A 83 2.83 -11.85 -6.03
N LEU A 84 1.55 -12.16 -5.86
CA LEU A 84 1.00 -12.68 -4.60
C LEU A 84 1.71 -13.95 -4.13
N ARG A 85 2.05 -14.87 -5.05
CA ARG A 85 2.77 -16.11 -4.73
C ARG A 85 4.23 -15.90 -4.34
N ASN A 86 4.81 -14.76 -4.67
CA ASN A 86 6.24 -14.46 -4.48
C ASN A 86 6.49 -13.33 -3.47
N VAL A 87 5.50 -12.97 -2.65
CA VAL A 87 5.63 -11.96 -1.59
C VAL A 87 5.35 -12.58 -0.22
N VAL A 88 5.97 -12.04 0.82
CA VAL A 88 5.68 -12.39 2.21
C VAL A 88 5.05 -11.18 2.89
N MET A 89 3.84 -11.34 3.43
CA MET A 89 3.13 -10.33 4.19
C MET A 89 2.98 -10.77 5.65
N GLY A 90 3.08 -9.81 6.58
CA GLY A 90 2.86 -10.09 8.00
C GLY A 90 3.97 -10.86 8.70
N ALA A 91 5.23 -10.76 8.25
CA ALA A 91 6.37 -11.46 8.85
C ALA A 91 6.56 -11.21 10.37
N GLY A 92 6.03 -10.12 10.91
CA GLY A 92 6.05 -9.85 12.36
C GLY A 92 4.91 -10.51 13.16
N LEU A 93 3.99 -11.22 12.50
CA LEU A 93 2.91 -12.02 13.11
C LEU A 93 2.74 -13.30 12.29
N PRO A 94 3.77 -14.16 12.28
CA PRO A 94 3.79 -15.37 11.42
C PRO A 94 2.65 -16.33 11.74
N GLU A 95 2.18 -16.36 12.98
CA GLU A 95 1.06 -17.18 13.45
C GLU A 95 -0.30 -16.84 12.77
N LEU A 96 -0.42 -15.63 12.21
CA LEU A 96 -1.66 -15.22 11.54
C LEU A 96 -1.74 -15.62 10.07
N HIS A 97 -0.63 -16.10 9.47
CA HIS A 97 -0.59 -16.52 8.07
C HIS A 97 -1.25 -15.51 7.12
N LEU A 98 -0.83 -14.23 7.21
CA LEU A 98 -1.42 -13.13 6.43
C LEU A 98 -0.97 -13.16 4.95
N PRO A 99 -1.84 -12.75 4.00
CA PRO A 99 -3.23 -12.31 4.21
C PRO A 99 -4.15 -13.47 4.55
N LEU A 100 -5.24 -13.22 5.29
CA LEU A 100 -6.24 -14.24 5.53
C LEU A 100 -6.92 -14.66 4.20
N PRO A 101 -7.33 -15.94 4.06
CA PRO A 101 -8.01 -16.41 2.85
C PRO A 101 -9.20 -15.53 2.46
N GLY A 102 -9.27 -15.13 1.19
CA GLY A 102 -10.31 -14.26 0.66
C GLY A 102 -10.06 -12.76 0.92
N THR A 103 -8.93 -12.39 1.53
CA THR A 103 -8.55 -10.99 1.76
C THR A 103 -7.26 -10.58 1.05
N GLU A 104 -6.77 -11.39 0.11
CA GLU A 104 -5.53 -11.14 -0.60
C GLU A 104 -5.63 -9.87 -1.46
N PRO A 105 -4.54 -9.08 -1.59
CA PRO A 105 -4.51 -7.95 -2.51
C PRO A 105 -4.55 -8.42 -3.97
N GLU A 106 -5.22 -7.64 -4.82
CA GLU A 106 -5.28 -7.87 -6.27
C GLU A 106 -4.66 -6.72 -7.07
N ALA A 107 -4.29 -5.64 -6.40
CA ALA A 107 -3.67 -4.50 -7.04
C ALA A 107 -2.31 -4.19 -6.40
N PHE A 108 -1.32 -3.97 -7.26
CA PHE A 108 0.06 -3.72 -6.85
C PHE A 108 0.67 -2.57 -7.64
N ILE A 109 1.62 -1.89 -7.01
CA ILE A 109 2.55 -0.98 -7.69
C ILE A 109 3.95 -1.50 -7.42
N LEU A 110 4.63 -1.96 -8.46
CA LEU A 110 6.04 -2.29 -8.39
C LEU A 110 6.85 -1.01 -8.50
N VAL A 111 7.87 -0.88 -7.65
CA VAL A 111 8.76 0.27 -7.62
C VAL A 111 10.18 -0.18 -7.90
N ALA A 112 10.77 0.34 -8.97
CA ALA A 112 12.12 0.00 -9.39
C ALA A 112 13.01 1.24 -9.49
N GLY A 113 14.30 1.06 -9.26
CA GLY A 113 15.34 2.07 -9.47
C GLY A 113 15.95 1.99 -10.86
N THR A 114 16.34 3.14 -11.42
CA THR A 114 17.09 3.26 -12.69
C THR A 114 18.58 3.48 -12.46
N VAL A 115 18.99 3.56 -11.21
CA VAL A 115 20.39 3.77 -10.82
C VAL A 115 20.77 2.73 -9.77
N ARG A 116 22.08 2.53 -9.60
CA ARG A 116 22.58 1.66 -8.53
C ARG A 116 22.10 2.16 -7.17
N GLU A 117 21.80 1.23 -6.28
CA GLU A 117 21.37 1.54 -4.91
C GLU A 117 22.38 2.43 -4.20
N ASP A 118 21.88 3.54 -3.67
CA ASP A 118 22.62 4.47 -2.80
C ASP A 118 21.67 5.04 -1.73
N GLN A 119 22.24 5.73 -0.75
CA GLN A 119 21.47 6.31 0.34
C GLN A 119 20.40 7.28 -0.16
N ASN A 120 20.68 8.09 -1.18
CA ASN A 120 19.72 9.04 -1.73
C ASN A 120 18.55 8.34 -2.42
N LEU A 121 18.79 7.22 -3.11
CA LEU A 121 17.72 6.42 -3.71
C LEU A 121 16.75 5.91 -2.65
N PHE A 122 17.26 5.45 -1.50
CA PHE A 122 16.41 4.98 -0.42
C PHE A 122 15.65 6.10 0.28
N ILE A 123 16.21 7.31 0.38
CA ILE A 123 15.48 8.50 0.85
C ILE A 123 14.35 8.83 -0.12
N ASP A 124 14.65 8.92 -1.43
CA ASP A 124 13.65 9.19 -2.47
C ASP A 124 12.56 8.11 -2.49
N LEU A 125 12.93 6.84 -2.30
CA LEU A 125 12.00 5.72 -2.19
C LEU A 125 11.04 5.91 -1.02
N GLY A 126 11.55 6.23 0.18
CA GLY A 126 10.71 6.48 1.36
C GLY A 126 9.72 7.62 1.16
N ILE A 127 10.17 8.75 0.58
CA ILE A 127 9.32 9.91 0.23
C ILE A 127 8.22 9.49 -0.75
N SER A 128 8.57 8.78 -1.80
CA SER A 128 7.66 8.28 -2.82
C SER A 128 6.60 7.35 -2.24
N LEU A 129 7.03 6.32 -1.50
CA LEU A 129 6.15 5.32 -0.91
C LEU A 129 5.13 5.93 0.05
N GLN A 130 5.59 6.78 0.97
CA GLN A 130 4.70 7.46 1.92
C GLN A 130 3.70 8.37 1.20
N SER A 131 4.15 9.11 0.19
CA SER A 131 3.28 10.01 -0.58
C SER A 131 2.22 9.24 -1.37
N MET A 132 2.58 8.11 -1.98
CA MET A 132 1.64 7.22 -2.67
C MET A 132 0.62 6.62 -1.71
N LEU A 133 1.02 6.19 -0.52
CA LEU A 133 0.09 5.66 0.48
C LEU A 133 -0.87 6.73 1.00
N LEU A 134 -0.40 7.95 1.28
CA LEU A 134 -1.27 9.06 1.66
C LEU A 134 -2.28 9.39 0.54
N LYS A 135 -1.84 9.32 -0.73
CA LYS A 135 -2.74 9.49 -1.87
C LYS A 135 -3.77 8.36 -1.93
N ALA A 136 -3.37 7.11 -1.71
CA ALA A 136 -4.30 5.98 -1.64
C ALA A 136 -5.36 6.21 -0.54
N VAL A 137 -4.93 6.61 0.67
CA VAL A 137 -5.83 6.94 1.79
C VAL A 137 -6.79 8.06 1.44
N SER A 138 -6.35 9.12 0.74
CA SER A 138 -7.24 10.20 0.28
C SER A 138 -8.31 9.74 -0.70
N MET A 139 -8.11 8.57 -1.31
CA MET A 139 -9.06 7.93 -2.23
C MET A 139 -9.90 6.83 -1.57
N GLY A 140 -9.84 6.70 -0.23
CA GLY A 140 -10.54 5.65 0.53
C GLY A 140 -9.91 4.26 0.38
N LEU A 141 -8.67 4.20 -0.07
CA LEU A 141 -7.86 2.99 -0.18
C LEU A 141 -6.82 2.95 0.96
N GLY A 142 -6.15 1.83 1.11
CA GLY A 142 -5.00 1.65 1.97
C GLY A 142 -3.95 0.80 1.26
N GLY A 143 -2.87 0.50 1.96
CA GLY A 143 -1.84 -0.33 1.36
C GLY A 143 -0.79 -0.84 2.33
N LEU A 144 0.14 -1.59 1.77
CA LEU A 144 1.28 -2.18 2.47
C LEU A 144 2.52 -2.04 1.61
N ILE A 145 3.63 -1.60 2.24
CA ILE A 145 4.96 -1.67 1.64
C ILE A 145 5.49 -3.09 1.86
N ILE A 146 5.79 -3.80 0.78
CA ILE A 146 6.33 -5.15 0.79
C ILE A 146 7.79 -5.09 0.33
N ARG A 147 8.71 -5.54 1.20
CA ARG A 147 10.14 -5.69 0.89
C ARG A 147 10.61 -7.14 0.87
N SER A 148 9.80 -8.04 1.44
CA SER A 148 10.08 -9.48 1.46
C SER A 148 9.39 -10.12 0.27
N PHE A 149 10.14 -10.34 -0.82
CA PHE A 149 9.65 -10.96 -2.05
C PHE A 149 10.78 -11.65 -2.82
N ASP A 150 10.43 -12.62 -3.64
CA ASP A 150 11.35 -13.23 -4.60
C ASP A 150 11.53 -12.30 -5.81
N LYS A 151 12.61 -11.50 -5.76
CA LYS A 151 12.93 -10.49 -6.78
C LYS A 151 13.15 -11.12 -8.15
N GLU A 152 13.86 -12.26 -8.20
CA GLU A 152 14.20 -12.92 -9.46
C GLU A 152 12.95 -13.53 -10.12
N ALA A 153 12.13 -14.23 -9.34
CA ALA A 153 10.89 -14.83 -9.84
C ALA A 153 9.94 -13.76 -10.39
N ILE A 154 9.76 -12.65 -9.67
CA ILE A 154 8.87 -11.55 -10.08
C ILE A 154 9.46 -10.84 -11.30
N SER A 155 10.75 -10.49 -11.30
CA SER A 155 11.38 -9.77 -12.41
C SER A 155 11.32 -10.58 -13.71
N ARG A 156 11.64 -11.87 -13.64
CA ARG A 156 11.56 -12.78 -14.78
C ARG A 156 10.13 -12.97 -15.26
N GLY A 157 9.21 -13.27 -14.33
CA GLY A 157 7.82 -13.59 -14.68
C GLY A 157 7.04 -12.40 -15.23
N LEU A 158 7.39 -11.17 -14.84
CA LEU A 158 6.78 -9.94 -15.35
C LEU A 158 7.59 -9.29 -16.48
N GLY A 159 8.73 -9.83 -16.87
CA GLY A 159 9.59 -9.25 -17.90
C GLY A 159 10.09 -7.86 -17.52
N ILE A 160 10.53 -7.66 -16.27
CA ILE A 160 11.11 -6.38 -15.86
C ILE A 160 12.45 -6.19 -16.57
N PRO A 161 12.66 -5.04 -17.24
CA PRO A 161 13.91 -4.76 -17.94
C PRO A 161 15.13 -4.88 -17.00
N PRO A 162 16.26 -5.45 -17.46
CA PRO A 162 17.43 -5.72 -16.62
C PRO A 162 18.11 -4.46 -16.08
N GLU A 163 17.89 -3.30 -16.71
CA GLU A 163 18.36 -2.00 -16.26
C GLU A 163 17.54 -1.43 -15.10
N LEU A 164 16.40 -2.05 -14.76
CA LEU A 164 15.54 -1.66 -13.64
C LEU A 164 15.74 -2.60 -12.47
N ASP A 165 16.12 -2.04 -11.34
CA ASP A 165 16.27 -2.78 -10.10
C ASP A 165 14.98 -2.72 -9.25
N LEU A 166 14.27 -3.84 -9.09
CA LEU A 166 13.03 -3.91 -8.29
C LEU A 166 13.35 -3.73 -6.81
N LEU A 167 12.90 -2.62 -6.22
CA LEU A 167 13.23 -2.19 -4.86
C LEU A 167 12.16 -2.60 -3.83
N CYS A 168 10.89 -2.44 -4.18
CA CYS A 168 9.76 -2.82 -3.34
C CYS A 168 8.46 -2.92 -4.13
N ILE A 169 7.42 -3.41 -3.46
CA ILE A 169 6.08 -3.56 -4.01
C ILE A 169 5.10 -2.92 -3.03
N LEU A 170 4.16 -2.11 -3.53
CA LEU A 170 2.99 -1.67 -2.78
C LEU A 170 1.80 -2.56 -3.11
N ALA A 171 1.20 -3.21 -2.12
CA ALA A 171 -0.15 -3.74 -2.24
C ALA A 171 -1.13 -2.62 -1.96
N ILE A 172 -2.15 -2.45 -2.81
CA ILE A 172 -3.15 -1.37 -2.71
C ILE A 172 -4.56 -1.97 -2.78
N GLY A 173 -5.46 -1.51 -1.92
CA GLY A 173 -6.85 -1.93 -1.93
C GLY A 173 -7.69 -1.24 -0.87
N ARG A 174 -8.99 -1.55 -0.82
CA ARG A 174 -9.83 -1.13 0.30
C ARG A 174 -9.63 -2.08 1.46
N SER A 175 -9.31 -1.54 2.64
CA SER A 175 -9.10 -2.34 3.85
C SER A 175 -10.38 -3.09 4.27
N CYS A 176 -10.23 -4.35 4.65
CA CYS A 176 -11.20 -5.09 5.48
C CYS A 176 -10.74 -5.22 6.94
N GLU A 177 -9.60 -4.64 7.30
CA GLU A 177 -9.04 -4.68 8.65
C GLU A 177 -9.31 -3.39 9.40
N LYS A 178 -9.35 -3.50 10.73
CA LYS A 178 -9.28 -2.37 11.65
C LYS A 178 -7.87 -2.30 12.22
N ALA A 179 -7.27 -1.12 12.17
CA ALA A 179 -5.95 -0.88 12.76
C ALA A 179 -5.92 0.50 13.42
N ASP A 180 -5.31 0.57 14.59
CA ASP A 180 -5.13 1.81 15.33
C ASP A 180 -3.68 1.96 15.86
N THR A 181 -3.40 3.10 16.44
CA THR A 181 -2.13 3.38 17.11
C THR A 181 -2.33 3.51 18.60
N VAL A 182 -1.42 2.90 19.37
CA VAL A 182 -1.43 2.96 20.84
C VAL A 182 -0.23 3.80 21.28
N PRO A 183 -0.43 5.02 21.83
CA PRO A 183 0.68 5.83 22.35
C PRO A 183 1.32 5.15 23.56
N VAL A 184 2.66 4.94 23.51
CA VAL A 184 3.41 4.31 24.59
C VAL A 184 4.62 5.17 24.99
N PRO A 185 5.04 5.13 26.28
CA PRO A 185 6.28 5.81 26.71
C PRO A 185 7.52 5.09 26.21
N ALA A 186 8.69 5.75 26.34
CA ALA A 186 9.98 5.13 26.08
C ALA A 186 10.19 3.87 26.93
N GLY A 187 10.87 2.87 26.38
CA GLY A 187 11.10 1.59 27.05
C GLY A 187 9.96 0.57 26.95
N SER A 188 8.80 0.96 26.41
CA SER A 188 7.70 0.04 26.13
C SER A 188 8.01 -0.85 24.92
N SER A 189 7.38 -2.05 24.88
CA SER A 189 7.42 -2.88 23.67
C SER A 189 6.77 -2.15 22.50
N LEU A 190 7.43 -2.13 21.34
CA LEU A 190 6.91 -1.61 20.09
C LEU A 190 6.37 -2.71 19.18
N ALA A 191 6.35 -3.97 19.67
CA ALA A 191 5.77 -5.08 18.92
C ALA A 191 4.27 -4.81 18.69
N TYR A 192 3.85 -4.82 17.44
CA TYR A 192 2.43 -4.72 17.09
C TYR A 192 1.74 -6.06 17.35
N TYR A 193 0.44 -6.02 17.65
CA TYR A 193 -0.34 -7.21 17.98
C TYR A 193 -1.77 -7.09 17.46
N ARG A 194 -2.47 -8.23 17.41
CA ARG A 194 -3.90 -8.27 17.08
C ARG A 194 -4.66 -8.75 18.31
N ASP A 195 -5.76 -8.06 18.65
CA ASP A 195 -6.61 -8.44 19.77
C ASP A 195 -7.65 -9.50 19.37
N GLY A 196 -8.42 -9.98 20.37
CA GLY A 196 -9.48 -10.98 20.16
C GLY A 196 -10.64 -10.50 19.29
N ASN A 197 -10.79 -9.19 19.04
CA ASN A 197 -11.76 -8.61 18.12
C ASN A 197 -11.19 -8.41 16.70
N GLY A 198 -9.97 -8.86 16.46
CA GLY A 198 -9.29 -8.73 15.18
C GLY A 198 -8.76 -7.32 14.87
N VAL A 199 -8.71 -6.42 15.86
CA VAL A 199 -8.13 -5.08 15.70
C VAL A 199 -6.62 -5.17 15.80
N HIS A 200 -5.94 -4.54 14.83
CA HIS A 200 -4.49 -4.49 14.77
C HIS A 200 -3.96 -3.26 15.49
N HIS A 201 -3.28 -3.46 16.61
CA HIS A 201 -2.73 -2.40 17.46
C HIS A 201 -1.26 -2.16 17.14
N VAL A 202 -0.90 -0.90 16.87
CA VAL A 202 0.47 -0.50 16.55
C VAL A 202 0.98 0.47 17.61
N PRO A 203 1.83 0.02 18.56
CA PRO A 203 2.45 0.90 19.54
C PRO A 203 3.30 1.98 18.85
N LYS A 204 3.15 3.23 19.32
CA LYS A 204 3.91 4.38 18.86
C LYS A 204 4.44 5.15 20.06
N LEU A 205 5.70 5.52 20.03
CA LEU A 205 6.27 6.41 21.05
C LEU A 205 5.51 7.72 21.10
N ARG A 206 5.30 8.25 22.30
CA ARG A 206 4.74 9.59 22.50
C ARG A 206 5.70 10.65 21.96
N ALA A 207 5.16 11.80 21.56
CA ALA A 207 5.93 12.86 20.92
C ALA A 207 7.13 13.33 21.74
N GLU A 208 6.96 13.44 23.07
CA GLU A 208 8.04 13.81 23.98
C GLU A 208 9.21 12.83 23.99
N ASN A 209 8.98 11.57 23.61
CA ASN A 209 10.03 10.52 23.55
C ASN A 209 10.74 10.45 22.18
N LEU A 210 10.37 11.31 21.23
CA LEU A 210 11.04 11.45 19.94
C LEU A 210 12.07 12.58 19.91
N LEU A 211 12.09 13.39 20.97
CA LEU A 211 13.05 14.50 21.12
C LEU A 211 14.30 14.04 21.87
N PHE A 212 15.44 14.66 21.58
CA PHE A 212 16.74 14.41 22.25
C PHE A 212 17.39 15.70 22.72
#